data_d7a9ea66e445933ded2728a8c1c99866
#
_entry.id   d7a9ea66e445933ded2728a8c1c99866
#
_cell.length_a   1.000
_cell.length_b   1.000
_cell.length_c   1.000
_cell.angle_alpha   90.00
_cell.angle_beta   90.00
_cell.angle_gamma   90.00
#
_symmetry.space_group_name_H-M   'P 1'
#
loop_
_entity.id
_entity.type
_entity.pdbx_description
1 polymer ?
#
loop_
_entity_poly.entity_id
_entity_poly.type
_entity_poly.pdbx_seq_one_letter_code
_entity_poly.pdbx_strand_id
1 'polypeptide(L)'
;MYHIAVLTKSETQETFYREQLSRFCAERGLFPRVDCYRGQEVFFEVARKNAPTNAVISLPGVDGLNAVEHLRALFPETRIIWCSDLN
;
A
#
# COMPACT_ATOMS: atom_id res chain seq x y z
N MET A 1 4.35 -1.77 -15.92
CA MET A 1 4.79 -0.76 -14.92
C MET A 1 4.27 -1.14 -13.54
N TYR A 2 5.12 -1.04 -12.54
CA TYR A 2 4.69 -1.31 -11.18
C TYR A 2 3.96 -0.12 -10.59
N HIS A 3 2.82 -0.36 -10.02
CA HIS A 3 2.05 0.64 -9.30
C HIS A 3 1.93 0.16 -7.85
N ILE A 4 2.54 0.89 -6.93
CA ILE A 4 2.52 0.56 -5.50
C ILE A 4 1.59 1.53 -4.79
N ALA A 5 0.56 0.99 -4.16
CA ALA A 5 -0.38 1.79 -3.37
C ALA A 5 -0.09 1.56 -1.89
N VAL A 6 0.08 2.63 -1.14
CA VAL A 6 0.37 2.56 0.29
C VAL A 6 -0.81 3.11 1.07
N LEU A 7 -1.35 2.32 1.98
CA LEU A 7 -2.42 2.72 2.88
C LEU A 7 -1.86 2.84 4.30
N THR A 8 -1.89 4.05 4.84
CA THR A 8 -1.34 4.35 6.15
C THR A 8 -2.22 5.38 6.86
N LYS A 9 -2.02 5.56 8.16
CA LYS A 9 -2.75 6.57 8.94
C LYS A 9 -1.95 7.84 9.17
N SER A 10 -0.65 7.82 8.90
CA SER A 10 0.22 8.89 9.34
C SER A 10 1.05 9.44 8.19
N GLU A 11 1.18 10.76 8.16
CA GLU A 11 2.02 11.47 7.21
C GLU A 11 3.50 11.06 7.35
N THR A 12 3.93 10.84 8.58
CA THR A 12 5.30 10.40 8.86
C THR A 12 5.57 9.03 8.23
N GLN A 13 4.63 8.10 8.36
CA GLN A 13 4.76 6.79 7.74
C GLN A 13 4.70 6.88 6.23
N GLU A 14 3.85 7.74 5.70
CA GLU A 14 3.76 7.98 4.26
C GLU A 14 5.11 8.38 3.68
N THR A 15 5.77 9.36 4.31
CA THR A 15 7.09 9.82 3.87
C THR A 15 8.12 8.69 3.96
N PHE A 16 8.10 7.95 5.05
CA PHE A 16 9.01 6.82 5.26
C PHE A 16 8.86 5.76 4.16
N TYR A 17 7.64 5.32 3.89
CA TYR A 17 7.42 4.29 2.87
C TYR A 17 7.75 4.78 1.47
N ARG A 18 7.42 6.03 1.17
CA ARG A 18 7.73 6.60 -0.13
C ARG A 18 9.23 6.61 -0.38
N GLU A 19 10.01 7.01 0.61
CA GLU A 19 11.47 7.03 0.50
C GLU A 19 12.07 5.63 0.43
N GLN A 20 11.63 4.72 1.29
CA GLN A 20 12.17 3.35 1.35
C GLN A 20 11.84 2.58 0.07
N LEU A 21 10.60 2.69 -0.42
CA LEU A 21 10.20 2.00 -1.64
C LEU A 21 10.93 2.55 -2.85
N SER A 22 11.09 3.86 -2.95
CA SER A 22 11.80 4.48 -4.05
C SER A 22 13.26 4.04 -4.08
N ARG A 23 13.91 4.01 -2.93
CA ARG A 23 15.30 3.58 -2.81
C ARG A 23 15.47 2.10 -3.17
N PHE A 24 14.62 1.25 -2.60
CA PHE A 24 14.65 -0.19 -2.85
C PHE A 24 14.49 -0.50 -4.34
N CYS A 25 13.52 0.15 -4.98
CA CYS A 25 13.25 -0.08 -6.39
C CYS A 25 14.36 0.50 -7.27
N ALA A 26 14.89 1.68 -6.94
CA ALA A 26 15.96 2.31 -7.71
C ALA A 26 17.22 1.45 -7.72
N GLU A 27 17.55 0.82 -6.60
CA GLU A 27 18.70 -0.11 -6.51
C GLU A 27 18.57 -1.28 -7.46
N ARG A 28 17.36 -1.63 -7.86
CA ARG A 28 17.04 -2.73 -8.76
C ARG A 28 16.70 -2.26 -10.17
N GLY A 29 16.89 -0.96 -10.45
CA GLY A 29 16.57 -0.40 -11.76
C GLY A 29 15.08 -0.27 -12.03
N LEU A 30 14.25 -0.28 -10.99
CA LEU A 30 12.81 -0.14 -11.12
C LEU A 30 12.37 1.24 -10.66
N PHE A 31 11.44 1.83 -11.39
CA PHE A 31 10.92 3.16 -11.07
C PHE A 31 9.39 3.11 -11.04
N PRO A 32 8.80 2.56 -9.97
CA PRO A 32 7.36 2.40 -9.88
C PRO A 32 6.67 3.71 -9.56
N ARG A 33 5.38 3.76 -9.89
CA ARG A 33 4.52 4.81 -9.40
C ARG A 33 4.14 4.44 -7.96
N VAL A 34 4.37 5.34 -7.01
CA VAL A 34 4.02 5.13 -5.60
C VAL A 34 2.99 6.17 -5.19
N ASP A 35 1.80 5.72 -4.84
CA ASP A 35 0.72 6.58 -4.36
C ASP A 35 0.39 6.20 -2.92
N CYS A 36 0.25 7.20 -2.06
CA CYS A 36 -0.04 7.01 -0.65
C CYS A 36 -1.44 7.54 -0.30
N TYR A 37 -2.16 6.79 0.51
CA TYR A 37 -3.51 7.13 0.94
C TYR A 37 -3.63 7.00 2.44
N ARG A 38 -4.39 7.89 3.07
CA ARG A 38 -4.60 7.87 4.52
C ARG A 38 -5.96 7.35 4.95
N GLY A 39 -6.85 7.13 3.99
CA GLY A 39 -8.18 6.62 4.28
C GLY A 39 -8.51 5.41 3.44
N GLN A 40 -9.18 4.43 4.04
CA GLN A 40 -9.56 3.23 3.32
C GLN A 40 -10.54 3.52 2.18
N GLU A 41 -11.47 4.45 2.38
CA GLU A 41 -12.46 4.78 1.36
C GLU A 41 -11.79 5.28 0.08
N VAL A 42 -10.88 6.22 0.21
CA VAL A 42 -10.17 6.78 -0.93
C VAL A 42 -9.28 5.72 -1.58
N PHE A 43 -8.59 4.95 -0.76
CA PHE A 43 -7.73 3.86 -1.23
C PHE A 43 -8.50 2.89 -2.11
N PHE A 44 -9.63 2.38 -1.63
CA PHE A 44 -10.41 1.40 -2.40
C PHE A 44 -11.11 2.02 -3.60
N GLU A 45 -11.53 3.26 -3.51
CA GLU A 45 -12.13 3.95 -4.64
C GLU A 45 -11.16 4.07 -5.81
N VAL A 46 -9.93 4.48 -5.53
CA VAL A 46 -8.89 4.60 -6.55
C VAL A 46 -8.47 3.22 -7.07
N ALA A 47 -8.35 2.24 -6.19
CA ALA A 47 -7.97 0.88 -6.56
C ALA A 47 -8.98 0.23 -7.50
N ARG A 48 -10.28 0.52 -7.34
CA ARG A 48 -11.30 0.01 -8.25
C ARG A 48 -11.15 0.53 -9.65
N LYS A 49 -10.63 1.73 -9.80
CA LYS A 49 -10.40 2.35 -11.11
C LYS A 49 -9.10 1.89 -11.73
N ASN A 50 -8.10 1.64 -10.89
CA ASN A 50 -6.77 1.26 -11.35
C ASN A 50 -6.11 0.40 -10.28
N ALA A 51 -6.29 -0.90 -10.38
CA ALA A 51 -5.77 -1.85 -9.39
C ALA A 51 -4.23 -1.77 -9.30
N PRO A 52 -3.68 -1.66 -8.08
CA PRO A 52 -2.23 -1.64 -7.93
C PRO A 52 -1.63 -3.03 -8.14
N THR A 53 -0.39 -3.08 -8.58
CA THR A 53 0.34 -4.34 -8.65
C THR A 53 0.75 -4.82 -7.28
N ASN A 54 1.07 -3.86 -6.39
CA ASN A 54 1.48 -4.13 -5.02
C ASN A 54 0.76 -3.14 -4.09
N ALA A 55 0.36 -3.62 -2.93
CA ALA A 55 -0.25 -2.78 -1.91
C ALA A 55 0.48 -2.96 -0.59
N VAL A 56 0.83 -1.84 0.04
CA VAL A 56 1.44 -1.84 1.37
C VAL A 56 0.39 -1.32 2.34
N ILE A 57 -0.03 -2.17 3.27
CA ILE A 57 -1.04 -1.84 4.26
C ILE A 57 -0.34 -1.62 5.59
N SER A 58 -0.30 -0.38 6.05
CA SER A 58 0.32 -0.01 7.32
C SER A 58 -0.75 0.50 8.28
N LEU A 59 -1.59 -0.42 8.70
CA LEU A 59 -2.66 -0.15 9.65
C LEU A 59 -2.59 -1.17 10.78
N PRO A 60 -2.75 -0.76 12.04
CA PRO A 60 -2.67 -1.70 13.15
C PRO A 60 -3.94 -2.52 13.33
N GLY A 61 -3.78 -3.73 13.90
CA GLY A 61 -4.85 -4.54 14.41
C GLY A 61 -5.95 -4.88 13.42
N VAL A 62 -7.19 -4.72 13.87
CA VAL A 62 -8.39 -5.10 13.13
C VAL A 62 -8.54 -4.30 11.84
N ASP A 63 -8.19 -3.02 11.87
CA ASP A 63 -8.28 -2.18 10.67
C ASP A 63 -7.37 -2.70 9.56
N GLY A 64 -6.15 -3.10 9.93
CA GLY A 64 -5.22 -3.69 8.96
C GLY A 64 -5.72 -5.00 8.42
N LEU A 65 -6.21 -5.87 9.29
CA LEU A 65 -6.74 -7.16 8.88
C LEU A 65 -7.93 -7.01 7.93
N ASN A 66 -8.87 -6.13 8.27
CA ASN A 66 -10.04 -5.89 7.42
C ASN A 66 -9.64 -5.34 6.05
N ALA A 67 -8.69 -4.42 6.00
CA ALA A 67 -8.20 -3.87 4.74
C ALA A 67 -7.55 -4.95 3.87
N VAL A 68 -6.73 -5.80 4.47
CA VAL A 68 -6.07 -6.89 3.75
C VAL A 68 -7.08 -7.88 3.19
N GLU A 69 -8.05 -8.30 4.00
CA GLU A 69 -9.07 -9.24 3.56
C GLU A 69 -9.93 -8.65 2.42
N HIS A 70 -10.32 -7.38 2.56
CA HIS A 70 -11.11 -6.69 1.54
C HIS A 70 -10.34 -6.60 0.23
N LEU A 71 -9.05 -6.26 0.34
CA LEU A 71 -8.19 -6.12 -0.84
C LEU A 71 -8.00 -7.47 -1.55
N ARG A 72 -7.82 -8.54 -0.81
CA ARG A 72 -7.70 -9.89 -1.39
C ARG A 72 -8.96 -10.33 -2.11
N ALA A 73 -10.12 -9.98 -1.55
CA ALA A 73 -11.40 -10.33 -2.15
C ALA A 73 -11.63 -9.59 -3.47
N LEU A 74 -11.29 -8.30 -3.51
CA LEU A 74 -11.50 -7.46 -4.70
C LEU A 74 -10.41 -7.61 -5.75
N PHE A 75 -9.17 -7.78 -5.32
CA PHE A 75 -8.00 -7.77 -6.20
C PHE A 75 -7.09 -8.96 -5.88
N PRO A 76 -7.46 -10.18 -6.27
CA PRO A 76 -6.70 -11.38 -5.89
C PRO A 76 -5.29 -11.43 -6.49
N GLU A 77 -5.02 -10.66 -7.54
CA GLU A 77 -3.71 -10.63 -8.18
C GLU A 77 -2.77 -9.59 -7.59
N THR A 78 -3.28 -8.67 -6.79
CA THR A 78 -2.45 -7.66 -6.14
C THR A 78 -1.63 -8.31 -5.04
N ARG A 79 -0.32 -8.06 -5.04
CA ARG A 79 0.55 -8.52 -3.96
C ARG A 79 0.40 -7.59 -2.77
N ILE A 80 0.18 -8.15 -1.60
CA ILE A 80 -0.10 -7.40 -0.39
C ILE A 80 1.04 -7.58 0.61
N ILE A 81 1.53 -6.46 1.12
CA ILE A 81 2.49 -6.43 2.22
C ILE A 81 1.78 -5.74 3.38
N TRP A 82 1.58 -6.46 4.45
CA TRP A 82 0.93 -5.91 5.64
C TRP A 82 1.99 -5.61 6.69
N CYS A 83 2.15 -4.33 6.98
CA CYS A 83 3.05 -3.85 8.02
C CYS A 83 2.23 -3.50 9.24
N SER A 84 2.48 -4.19 10.33
CA SER A 84 1.80 -3.99 11.59
C SER A 84 2.80 -3.44 12.60
N ASP A 85 2.44 -2.36 13.28
CA ASP A 85 3.26 -1.79 14.34
C ASP A 85 3.01 -2.48 15.67
N LEU A 86 3.02 -3.80 15.64
CA LEU A 86 2.90 -4.58 16.85
C LEU A 86 4.26 -4.66 17.52
N ASN A 87 4.45 -3.81 18.44
CA ASN A 87 5.60 -3.88 19.32
C ASN A 87 5.15 -4.30 20.70
#